data_e06418d83437126b0a4c686c5fc5c5ae
#
_entry.id   e06418d83437126b0a4c686c5fc5c5ae
#
_cell.length_a   1.000
_cell.length_b   1.000
_cell.length_c   1.000
_cell.angle_alpha   90.00
_cell.angle_beta   90.00
_cell.angle_gamma   90.00
#
_symmetry.space_group_name_H-M   'P 1'
#
loop_
_entity.id
_entity.type
_entity.pdbx_description
1 polymer ?
#
loop_
_entity_poly.entity_id
_entity_poly.type
_entity_poly.pdbx_seq_one_letter_code
_entity_poly.pdbx_strand_id
1 'polypeptide(L)'
;MLNLPVDTRGLVHENEVANLKALAEFLKETFAVNYAKGQQLKTSTTAKGYSNTALLDDDLKSYWVSQSKDPSPTIELLLEKPVEVNTFMIQEYLPLGQRIKSFSLEVLRNGAWEKVYEGSTIGNKRLVRFDTKAVEGIRFTVTDTKDRAVFSNMGLFKALN
;
A
#
# COMPACT_ATOMS: atom_id res chain seq x y z
N MET A 1 -0.66 -13.85 -12.50
CA MET A 1 -1.53 -15.02 -12.71
C MET A 1 -0.89 -16.18 -11.98
N LEU A 2 -1.64 -16.91 -11.15
CA LEU A 2 -1.16 -18.14 -10.51
C LEU A 2 -1.41 -19.28 -11.49
N ASN A 3 -0.36 -19.99 -11.90
CA ASN A 3 -0.50 -21.16 -12.77
C ASN A 3 -0.45 -22.42 -11.92
N LEU A 4 -1.47 -23.28 -12.05
CA LEU A 4 -1.58 -24.54 -11.32
C LEU A 4 -1.44 -25.67 -12.33
N PRO A 5 -0.35 -26.44 -12.27
CA PRO A 5 -0.23 -27.63 -13.10
C PRO A 5 -1.30 -28.66 -12.69
N VAL A 6 -1.90 -29.27 -13.68
CA VAL A 6 -2.80 -30.43 -13.50
C VAL A 6 -2.06 -31.69 -13.87
N ASP A 7 -2.40 -32.80 -13.21
CA ASP A 7 -1.89 -34.11 -13.53
C ASP A 7 -2.57 -34.71 -14.78
N THR A 8 -2.19 -35.94 -15.17
CA THR A 8 -2.75 -36.62 -16.34
C THR A 8 -4.25 -36.94 -16.22
N ARG A 9 -4.83 -36.84 -15.03
CA ARG A 9 -6.27 -36.98 -14.74
C ARG A 9 -7.03 -35.65 -14.81
N GLY A 10 -6.33 -34.55 -15.08
CA GLY A 10 -6.90 -33.17 -15.04
C GLY A 10 -7.12 -32.65 -13.63
N LEU A 11 -6.52 -33.24 -12.59
CA LEU A 11 -6.64 -32.81 -11.20
C LEU A 11 -5.41 -32.05 -10.77
N VAL A 12 -5.61 -31.03 -9.92
CA VAL A 12 -4.50 -30.35 -9.24
C VAL A 12 -3.92 -31.31 -8.20
N HIS A 13 -2.59 -31.41 -8.14
CA HIS A 13 -1.91 -32.26 -7.18
C HIS A 13 -2.23 -31.84 -5.73
N GLU A 14 -2.37 -32.83 -4.83
CA GLU A 14 -2.79 -32.59 -3.43
C GLU A 14 -1.88 -31.60 -2.69
N ASN A 15 -0.56 -31.66 -2.94
CA ASN A 15 0.39 -30.70 -2.37
C ASN A 15 0.13 -29.26 -2.82
N GLU A 16 -0.25 -29.07 -4.10
CA GLU A 16 -0.58 -27.74 -4.62
C GLU A 16 -1.89 -27.22 -3.99
N VAL A 17 -2.85 -28.10 -3.78
CA VAL A 17 -4.09 -27.75 -3.06
C VAL A 17 -3.80 -27.32 -1.62
N ALA A 18 -2.90 -28.03 -0.92
CA ALA A 18 -2.50 -27.67 0.44
C ALA A 18 -1.77 -26.31 0.48
N ASN A 19 -0.83 -26.09 -0.44
CA ASN A 19 -0.10 -24.83 -0.57
C ASN A 19 -1.04 -23.64 -0.87
N LEU A 20 -2.04 -23.85 -1.73
CA LEU A 20 -3.04 -22.83 -2.05
C LEU A 20 -3.91 -22.46 -0.85
N LYS A 21 -4.34 -23.46 -0.08
CA LYS A 21 -5.11 -23.22 1.15
C LYS A 21 -4.28 -22.43 2.16
N ALA A 22 -3.03 -22.84 2.37
CA ALA A 22 -2.11 -22.12 3.27
C ALA A 22 -1.87 -20.68 2.81
N LEU A 23 -1.67 -20.45 1.50
CA LEU A 23 -1.56 -19.10 0.94
C LEU A 23 -2.85 -18.29 1.14
N ALA A 24 -4.01 -18.89 0.92
CA ALA A 24 -5.29 -18.21 1.09
C ALA A 24 -5.51 -17.78 2.55
N GLU A 25 -5.19 -18.65 3.51
CA GLU A 25 -5.25 -18.35 4.94
C GLU A 25 -4.25 -17.24 5.31
N PHE A 26 -3.00 -17.35 4.88
CA PHE A 26 -1.98 -16.32 5.09
C PHE A 26 -2.44 -14.95 4.56
N LEU A 27 -2.99 -14.88 3.35
CA LEU A 27 -3.50 -13.64 2.78
C LEU A 27 -4.71 -13.11 3.58
N LYS A 28 -5.64 -13.99 3.95
CA LYS A 28 -6.81 -13.63 4.74
C LYS A 28 -6.41 -13.02 6.09
N GLU A 29 -5.48 -13.63 6.80
CA GLU A 29 -5.00 -13.14 8.10
C GLU A 29 -4.21 -11.84 7.95
N THR A 30 -3.29 -11.78 6.98
CA THR A 30 -2.47 -10.58 6.71
C THR A 30 -3.33 -9.35 6.43
N PHE A 31 -4.38 -9.50 5.62
CA PHE A 31 -5.24 -8.39 5.19
C PHE A 31 -6.55 -8.26 5.97
N ALA A 32 -6.73 -9.02 7.06
CA ALA A 32 -7.93 -8.96 7.88
C ALA A 32 -8.18 -7.59 8.51
N VAL A 33 -7.13 -6.91 8.91
CA VAL A 33 -7.19 -5.60 9.58
C VAL A 33 -6.32 -4.59 8.83
N ASN A 34 -6.94 -3.57 8.26
CA ASN A 34 -6.22 -2.41 7.74
C ASN A 34 -6.12 -1.33 8.83
N TYR A 35 -4.96 -1.21 9.46
CA TYR A 35 -4.69 -0.25 10.54
C TYR A 35 -4.69 1.22 10.07
N ALA A 36 -4.70 1.47 8.76
CA ALA A 36 -4.82 2.82 8.21
C ALA A 36 -6.26 3.36 8.27
N LYS A 37 -7.27 2.48 8.34
CA LYS A 37 -8.67 2.90 8.33
C LYS A 37 -9.06 3.68 9.59
N GLY A 38 -9.81 4.76 9.40
CA GLY A 38 -10.27 5.61 10.49
C GLY A 38 -9.19 6.52 11.08
N GLN A 39 -7.95 6.48 10.56
CA GLN A 39 -6.84 7.26 11.07
C GLN A 39 -6.71 8.62 10.38
N GLN A 40 -5.96 9.53 10.99
CA GLN A 40 -5.73 10.86 10.44
C GLN A 40 -4.79 10.80 9.23
N LEU A 41 -5.30 11.19 8.06
CA LEU A 41 -4.55 11.24 6.81
C LEU A 41 -4.31 12.68 6.38
N LYS A 42 -3.05 13.02 6.09
CA LYS A 42 -2.62 14.30 5.53
C LYS A 42 -1.91 14.08 4.21
N THR A 43 -2.04 15.04 3.31
CA THR A 43 -1.32 15.06 2.03
C THR A 43 -0.67 16.42 1.86
N SER A 44 0.52 16.47 1.25
CA SER A 44 1.21 17.75 0.96
C SER A 44 0.34 18.68 0.12
N THR A 45 -0.32 18.10 -0.87
CA THR A 45 -1.27 18.82 -1.75
C THR A 45 -2.42 17.89 -2.16
N THR A 46 -3.53 18.49 -2.58
CA THR A 46 -4.66 17.78 -3.20
C THR A 46 -5.22 18.65 -4.32
N ALA A 47 -5.41 18.09 -5.50
CA ALA A 47 -5.97 18.80 -6.64
C ALA A 47 -7.45 19.13 -6.40
N LYS A 48 -7.93 20.26 -6.94
CA LYS A 48 -9.32 20.70 -6.80
C LYS A 48 -10.29 19.62 -7.30
N GLY A 49 -11.29 19.31 -6.50
CA GLY A 49 -12.33 18.30 -6.80
C GLY A 49 -11.97 16.88 -6.36
N TYR A 50 -10.80 16.66 -5.73
CA TYR A 50 -10.38 15.37 -5.19
C TYR A 50 -10.27 15.44 -3.66
N SER A 51 -10.26 14.27 -3.01
CA SER A 51 -10.09 14.15 -1.56
C SER A 51 -9.07 13.06 -1.22
N ASN A 52 -8.28 13.27 -0.17
CA ASN A 52 -7.40 12.23 0.37
C ASN A 52 -8.18 11.08 1.03
N THR A 53 -9.45 11.27 1.37
CA THR A 53 -10.31 10.18 1.89
C THR A 53 -10.47 9.03 0.90
N ALA A 54 -10.35 9.29 -0.40
CA ALA A 54 -10.34 8.27 -1.45
C ALA A 54 -9.24 7.20 -1.30
N LEU A 55 -8.20 7.50 -0.52
CA LEU A 55 -7.12 6.53 -0.26
C LEU A 55 -7.52 5.42 0.73
N LEU A 56 -8.62 5.58 1.48
CA LEU A 56 -9.01 4.69 2.57
C LEU A 56 -10.49 4.24 2.49
N ASP A 57 -11.23 4.60 1.43
CA ASP A 57 -12.67 4.33 1.30
C ASP A 57 -13.01 2.96 0.68
N ASP A 58 -11.99 2.18 0.24
CA ASP A 58 -12.10 0.91 -0.46
C ASP A 58 -12.88 0.96 -1.80
N ASP A 59 -13.25 2.13 -2.29
CA ASP A 59 -13.82 2.29 -3.62
C ASP A 59 -12.71 2.42 -4.66
N LEU A 60 -12.48 1.36 -5.42
CA LEU A 60 -11.45 1.33 -6.47
C LEU A 60 -11.72 2.30 -7.64
N LYS A 61 -12.88 2.95 -7.67
CA LYS A 61 -13.22 3.98 -8.66
C LYS A 61 -12.91 5.39 -8.15
N SER A 62 -12.82 5.57 -6.85
CA SER A 62 -12.36 6.81 -6.25
C SER A 62 -10.83 6.89 -6.27
N TYR A 63 -10.29 8.10 -6.31
CA TYR A 63 -8.85 8.31 -6.28
C TYR A 63 -8.46 9.72 -5.85
N TRP A 64 -7.31 9.82 -5.22
CA TRP A 64 -6.68 11.08 -4.89
C TRP A 64 -5.69 11.50 -5.99
N VAL A 65 -5.55 12.81 -6.18
CA VAL A 65 -4.63 13.42 -7.16
C VAL A 65 -3.83 14.53 -6.50
N SER A 66 -2.50 14.52 -6.64
CA SER A 66 -1.65 15.64 -6.23
C SER A 66 -1.84 16.87 -7.13
N GLN A 67 -1.47 18.06 -6.65
CA GLN A 67 -1.41 19.24 -7.51
C GLN A 67 -0.27 19.12 -8.53
N SER A 68 -0.44 19.73 -9.72
CA SER A 68 0.54 19.70 -10.81
C SER A 68 1.88 20.35 -10.46
N LYS A 69 1.90 21.26 -9.49
CA LYS A 69 3.10 21.98 -9.03
C LYS A 69 3.83 21.32 -7.86
N ASP A 70 3.33 20.16 -7.38
CA ASP A 70 3.98 19.44 -6.29
C ASP A 70 4.98 18.43 -6.88
N PRO A 71 6.28 18.71 -6.80
CA PRO A 71 7.30 17.83 -7.39
C PRO A 71 7.54 16.56 -6.57
N SER A 72 7.12 16.57 -5.30
CA SER A 72 7.35 15.46 -4.36
C SER A 72 6.14 15.25 -3.44
N PRO A 73 5.01 14.79 -4.00
CA PRO A 73 3.80 14.58 -3.23
C PRO A 73 4.02 13.62 -2.06
N THR A 74 3.55 14.02 -0.88
CA THR A 74 3.70 13.27 0.36
C THR A 74 2.34 12.94 0.95
N ILE A 75 2.20 11.71 1.45
CA ILE A 75 1.04 11.22 2.19
C ILE A 75 1.52 10.81 3.58
N GLU A 76 0.95 11.42 4.61
CA GLU A 76 1.22 11.09 6.01
C GLU A 76 -0.03 10.50 6.66
N LEU A 77 0.13 9.33 7.25
CA LEU A 77 -0.85 8.66 8.09
C LEU A 77 -0.36 8.74 9.53
N LEU A 78 -1.14 9.34 10.42
CA LEU A 78 -0.86 9.38 11.85
C LEU A 78 -1.84 8.45 12.57
N LEU A 79 -1.33 7.59 13.42
CA LEU A 79 -2.10 6.61 14.19
C LEU A 79 -2.46 7.18 15.56
N GLU A 80 -3.67 6.92 16.05
CA GLU A 80 -4.11 7.35 17.41
C GLU A 80 -3.25 6.75 18.53
N LYS A 81 -2.71 5.57 18.29
CA LYS A 81 -1.79 4.87 19.19
C LYS A 81 -0.77 4.06 18.38
N PRO A 82 0.43 3.80 18.94
CA PRO A 82 1.40 2.95 18.28
C PRO A 82 0.84 1.56 17.96
N VAL A 83 1.07 1.06 16.75
CA VAL A 83 0.63 -0.25 16.28
C VAL A 83 1.80 -1.01 15.66
N GLU A 84 1.93 -2.29 16.00
CA GLU A 84 2.91 -3.18 15.36
C GLU A 84 2.46 -3.54 13.94
N VAL A 85 3.28 -3.17 12.97
CA VAL A 85 3.04 -3.43 11.54
C VAL A 85 4.35 -3.75 10.82
N ASN A 86 4.25 -4.36 9.65
CA ASN A 86 5.39 -4.72 8.81
C ASN A 86 5.09 -4.68 7.31
N THR A 87 3.89 -4.25 6.92
CA THR A 87 3.50 -4.23 5.50
C THR A 87 2.69 -2.98 5.20
N PHE A 88 3.19 -2.19 4.26
CA PHE A 88 2.49 -1.04 3.68
C PHE A 88 2.02 -1.39 2.27
N MET A 89 0.82 -0.98 1.91
CA MET A 89 0.22 -1.16 0.59
C MET A 89 -0.15 0.17 -0.02
N ILE A 90 0.14 0.34 -1.32
CA ILE A 90 -0.28 1.50 -2.12
C ILE A 90 -0.68 1.06 -3.52
N GLN A 91 -1.68 1.72 -4.12
CA GLN A 91 -2.18 1.43 -5.47
C GLN A 91 -2.26 2.71 -6.30
N GLU A 92 -1.68 2.69 -7.52
CA GLU A 92 -1.98 3.72 -8.52
C GLU A 92 -3.36 3.48 -9.15
N TYR A 93 -4.04 4.57 -9.50
CA TYR A 93 -5.27 4.49 -10.29
C TYR A 93 -4.93 4.28 -11.77
N LEU A 94 -4.74 3.02 -12.16
CA LEU A 94 -4.24 2.63 -13.49
C LEU A 94 -5.07 3.09 -14.71
N PRO A 95 -6.41 3.35 -14.62
CA PRO A 95 -7.12 3.93 -15.75
C PRO A 95 -6.54 5.26 -16.26
N LEU A 96 -5.81 6.00 -15.41
CA LEU A 96 -5.07 7.20 -15.79
C LEU A 96 -3.58 6.97 -16.10
N GLY A 97 -3.17 5.71 -16.16
CA GLY A 97 -1.79 5.28 -16.46
C GLY A 97 -0.88 5.22 -15.23
N GLN A 98 0.17 4.44 -15.35
CA GLN A 98 1.24 4.33 -14.35
C GLN A 98 2.17 5.54 -14.46
N ARG A 99 2.36 6.26 -13.36
CA ARG A 99 3.07 7.55 -13.32
C ARG A 99 4.29 7.55 -12.42
N ILE A 100 4.26 6.78 -11.33
CA ILE A 100 5.30 6.81 -10.31
C ILE A 100 6.55 6.09 -10.81
N LYS A 101 7.71 6.79 -10.73
CA LYS A 101 9.02 6.24 -11.08
C LYS A 101 9.81 5.83 -9.85
N SER A 102 9.74 6.64 -8.77
CA SER A 102 10.40 6.30 -7.50
C SER A 102 9.66 6.90 -6.31
N PHE A 103 9.85 6.27 -5.16
CA PHE A 103 9.23 6.67 -3.90
C PHE A 103 10.05 6.21 -2.69
N SER A 104 9.81 6.82 -1.55
CA SER A 104 10.34 6.39 -0.24
C SER A 104 9.22 6.18 0.76
N LEU A 105 9.49 5.33 1.75
CA LEU A 105 8.62 5.05 2.88
C LEU A 105 9.39 5.28 4.18
N GLU A 106 8.78 6.03 5.08
CA GLU A 106 9.28 6.30 6.42
C GLU A 106 8.24 5.89 7.45
N VAL A 107 8.69 5.48 8.62
CA VAL A 107 7.84 5.20 9.80
C VAL A 107 8.13 6.22 10.89
N LEU A 108 7.11 6.66 11.61
CA LEU A 108 7.25 7.51 12.79
C LEU A 108 7.40 6.61 14.02
N ARG A 109 8.50 6.79 14.78
CA ARG A 109 8.78 6.09 16.02
C ARG A 109 9.43 7.02 17.02
N ASN A 110 8.95 7.03 18.25
CA ASN A 110 9.48 7.87 19.33
C ASN A 110 9.61 9.34 18.90
N GLY A 111 8.63 9.84 18.12
CA GLY A 111 8.61 11.21 17.59
C GLY A 111 9.59 11.51 16.45
N ALA A 112 10.30 10.52 15.90
CA ALA A 112 11.24 10.68 14.81
C ALA A 112 10.87 9.84 13.57
N TRP A 113 11.05 10.42 12.36
CA TRP A 113 10.86 9.70 11.09
C TRP A 113 12.10 8.87 10.76
N GLU A 114 11.91 7.60 10.51
CA GLU A 114 12.93 6.63 10.12
C GLU A 114 12.60 6.08 8.72
N LYS A 115 13.53 6.24 7.75
CA LYS A 115 13.35 5.65 6.43
C LYS A 115 13.49 4.13 6.51
N VAL A 116 12.47 3.40 6.01
CA VAL A 116 12.44 1.93 6.01
C VAL A 116 12.50 1.33 4.61
N TYR A 117 12.21 2.12 3.56
CA TYR A 117 12.21 1.62 2.20
C TYR A 117 12.39 2.72 1.16
N GLU A 118 13.09 2.39 0.08
CA GLU A 118 13.08 3.13 -1.19
C GLU A 118 12.79 2.16 -2.33
N GLY A 119 11.99 2.59 -3.30
CA GLY A 119 11.63 1.73 -4.41
C GLY A 119 11.28 2.47 -5.68
N SER A 120 11.20 1.71 -6.75
CA SER A 120 10.74 2.18 -8.05
C SER A 120 9.37 1.58 -8.37
N THR A 121 8.56 2.33 -9.11
CA THR A 121 7.26 1.93 -9.66
C THR A 121 6.28 1.34 -8.63
N ILE A 122 5.01 1.58 -8.81
CA ILE A 122 3.95 1.05 -7.95
C ILE A 122 3.04 0.12 -8.75
N GLY A 123 2.46 0.63 -9.82
CA GLY A 123 1.50 -0.10 -10.65
C GLY A 123 0.18 -0.37 -9.94
N ASN A 124 -0.45 -1.48 -10.29
CA ASN A 124 -1.77 -1.83 -9.75
C ASN A 124 -1.78 -1.96 -8.22
N LYS A 125 -0.74 -2.57 -7.66
CA LYS A 125 -0.61 -2.73 -6.20
C LYS A 125 0.85 -3.00 -5.84
N ARG A 126 1.37 -2.19 -4.93
CA ARG A 126 2.69 -2.39 -4.34
C ARG A 126 2.54 -2.73 -2.87
N LEU A 127 3.10 -3.86 -2.47
CA LEU A 127 3.29 -4.24 -1.08
C LEU A 127 4.75 -3.98 -0.72
N VAL A 128 4.97 -3.19 0.31
CA VAL A 128 6.30 -2.90 0.86
C VAL A 128 6.38 -3.59 2.21
N ARG A 129 7.30 -4.55 2.33
CA ARG A 129 7.59 -5.20 3.62
C ARG A 129 8.80 -4.54 4.27
N PHE A 130 8.74 -4.41 5.58
CA PHE A 130 9.81 -3.93 6.44
C PHE A 130 9.79 -4.71 7.76
N ASP A 131 10.80 -4.53 8.60
CA ASP A 131 10.85 -5.19 9.90
C ASP A 131 9.63 -4.82 10.75
N THR A 132 9.05 -5.79 11.46
CA THR A 132 7.93 -5.54 12.36
C THR A 132 8.33 -4.52 13.42
N LYS A 133 7.62 -3.39 13.45
CA LYS A 133 7.87 -2.27 14.35
C LYS A 133 6.56 -1.72 14.90
N ALA A 134 6.58 -1.29 16.16
CA ALA A 134 5.53 -0.43 16.69
C ALA A 134 5.74 0.98 16.11
N VAL A 135 4.79 1.47 15.32
CA VAL A 135 4.87 2.77 14.65
C VAL A 135 3.73 3.70 15.09
N GLU A 136 4.01 4.99 15.13
CA GLU A 136 3.06 6.07 15.44
C GLU A 136 2.48 6.68 14.16
N GLY A 137 3.09 6.39 13.00
CA GLY A 137 2.66 6.88 11.70
C GLY A 137 3.51 6.37 10.55
N ILE A 138 3.05 6.66 9.34
CA ILE A 138 3.71 6.33 8.07
C ILE A 138 3.77 7.60 7.23
N ARG A 139 4.91 7.85 6.58
CA ARG A 139 5.07 8.86 5.54
C ARG A 139 5.50 8.19 4.24
N PHE A 140 4.68 8.35 3.23
CA PHE A 140 4.97 7.92 1.87
C PHE A 140 5.27 9.15 1.02
N THR A 141 6.42 9.18 0.34
CA THR A 141 6.85 10.31 -0.49
C THR A 141 7.16 9.85 -1.90
N VAL A 142 6.52 10.44 -2.89
CA VAL A 142 6.89 10.27 -4.31
C VAL A 142 8.15 11.09 -4.57
N THR A 143 9.24 10.45 -4.99
CA THR A 143 10.52 11.12 -5.24
C THR A 143 10.77 11.42 -6.72
N ASP A 144 10.11 10.68 -7.64
CA ASP A 144 10.08 10.98 -9.08
C ASP A 144 8.78 10.44 -9.71
N THR A 145 8.20 11.23 -10.61
CA THR A 145 6.96 10.89 -11.31
C THR A 145 6.93 11.48 -12.72
N LYS A 146 6.18 10.84 -13.62
CA LYS A 146 5.97 11.33 -15.01
C LYS A 146 4.97 12.49 -15.09
N ASP A 147 4.02 12.55 -14.14
CA ASP A 147 2.95 13.52 -14.06
C ASP A 147 2.43 13.51 -12.61
N ARG A 148 1.34 14.22 -12.30
CA ARG A 148 0.72 14.22 -10.98
C ARG A 148 0.55 12.80 -10.43
N ALA A 149 0.87 12.61 -9.18
CA ALA A 149 0.59 11.35 -8.50
C ALA A 149 -0.92 11.10 -8.40
N VAL A 150 -1.35 9.88 -8.68
CA VAL A 150 -2.76 9.46 -8.64
C VAL A 150 -2.86 8.10 -7.97
N PHE A 151 -3.48 8.07 -6.80
CA PHE A 151 -3.60 6.84 -6.01
C PHE A 151 -5.06 6.54 -5.69
N SER A 152 -5.43 5.25 -5.77
CA SER A 152 -6.79 4.77 -5.48
C SER A 152 -6.94 4.10 -4.12
N ASN A 153 -5.86 3.61 -3.52
CA ASN A 153 -5.96 2.93 -2.23
C ASN A 153 -4.61 2.87 -1.51
N MET A 154 -4.66 2.83 -0.18
CA MET A 154 -3.51 2.54 0.68
C MET A 154 -3.93 1.72 1.91
N GLY A 155 -2.97 1.02 2.49
CA GLY A 155 -3.21 0.22 3.67
C GLY A 155 -1.96 -0.04 4.48
N LEU A 156 -2.17 -0.38 5.76
CA LEU A 156 -1.12 -0.71 6.71
C LEU A 156 -1.52 -1.99 7.44
N PHE A 157 -0.65 -3.00 7.42
CA PHE A 157 -0.97 -4.35 7.86
C PHE A 157 0.14 -4.95 8.71
N LYS A 158 -0.23 -5.96 9.51
CA LYS A 158 0.69 -6.85 10.20
C LYS A 158 0.60 -8.24 9.54
N ALA A 159 1.50 -8.51 8.60
CA ALA A 159 1.61 -9.84 8.01
C ALA A 159 2.29 -10.80 8.97
N LEU A 160 1.93 -12.06 8.90
CA LEU A 160 2.63 -13.14 9.59
C LEU A 160 4.08 -13.27 9.05
N ASN A 161 5.00 -13.61 9.93
CA ASN A 161 6.41 -13.87 9.59
C ASN A 161 6.57 -15.28 9.03
#